data_677dbe5d82ca5954c8dcbe4d89e86bde
#
_entry.id   677dbe5d82ca5954c8dcbe4d89e86bde
#
_cell.length_a   1.000
_cell.length_b   1.000
_cell.length_c   1.000
_cell.angle_alpha   90.00
_cell.angle_beta   90.00
_cell.angle_gamma   90.00
#
_symmetry.space_group_name_H-M   'P 1'
#
loop_
_entity.id
_entity.type
_entity.pdbx_description
1 polymer ?
#
loop_
_entity_poly.entity_id
_entity_poly.type
_entity_poly.pdbx_seq_one_letter_code
_entity_poly.pdbx_strand_id
1 'polypeptide(L)'
;NLELYSETLEIYHTLVPLNQELHRLRMKTQNMTNENYNMNDVKVKKIIEDERQRLARELHDSVSQQLFAASMMLSAIKESKLEPPLDQQIPVLEKMVQDSQLEMRALLLHLRPIGLKDKSLGEGIKDLVIDLQKKVPMKVVHEIQDFKVPKGIEDHLFRITQEAISNTLRHSNGSKVTVELFNKEDYLLLRIQDNGKGFNVDEKFEQSYGLKNMRERALEIGATFHIVSLPDSGTRIEVKAPLNKEDESNGD
;
A
#
# COMPACT_ATOMS: atom_id res chain seq x y z
N ASN A 1 -18.93 -60.41 36.61
CA ASN A 1 -17.70 -60.27 35.79
C ASN A 1 -17.92 -60.44 34.26
N LEU A 2 -18.89 -61.20 33.79
CA LEU A 2 -19.22 -61.40 32.40
C LEU A 2 -20.00 -60.21 31.80
N GLU A 3 -20.92 -59.61 32.58
CA GLU A 3 -21.64 -58.39 32.14
C GLU A 3 -20.72 -57.20 31.99
N LEU A 4 -19.81 -56.97 32.92
CA LEU A 4 -18.84 -55.86 32.85
C LEU A 4 -17.90 -56.01 31.63
N TYR A 5 -17.57 -57.23 31.25
CA TYR A 5 -16.75 -57.53 30.08
C TYR A 5 -17.50 -57.27 28.78
N SER A 6 -18.79 -57.56 28.76
CA SER A 6 -19.68 -57.27 27.61
C SER A 6 -19.85 -55.79 27.40
N GLU A 7 -20.10 -55.01 28.45
CA GLU A 7 -20.21 -53.54 28.37
C GLU A 7 -18.89 -52.85 27.93
N THR A 8 -17.74 -53.31 28.43
CA THR A 8 -16.44 -52.77 28.01
C THR A 8 -16.14 -53.08 26.54
N LEU A 9 -16.56 -54.22 26.04
CA LEU A 9 -16.38 -54.62 24.65
C LEU A 9 -17.25 -53.76 23.70
N GLU A 10 -18.47 -53.46 24.10
CA GLU A 10 -19.42 -52.64 23.36
C GLU A 10 -18.92 -51.17 23.28
N ILE A 11 -18.41 -50.65 24.39
CA ILE A 11 -17.77 -49.34 24.44
C ILE A 11 -16.53 -49.29 23.53
N TYR A 12 -15.71 -50.33 23.51
CA TYR A 12 -14.53 -50.41 22.66
C TYR A 12 -14.91 -50.45 21.17
N HIS A 13 -15.93 -51.21 20.81
CA HIS A 13 -16.44 -51.28 19.42
C HIS A 13 -17.04 -49.95 18.94
N THR A 14 -17.48 -49.07 19.81
CA THR A 14 -18.02 -47.75 19.49
C THR A 14 -16.94 -46.67 19.46
N LEU A 15 -15.97 -46.75 20.38
CA LEU A 15 -14.90 -45.78 20.50
C LEU A 15 -13.85 -45.85 19.37
N VAL A 16 -13.52 -47.06 18.91
CA VAL A 16 -12.50 -47.22 17.85
C VAL A 16 -12.92 -46.60 16.52
N PRO A 17 -14.11 -46.85 15.96
CA PRO A 17 -14.53 -46.22 14.74
C PRO A 17 -14.75 -44.69 14.91
N LEU A 18 -15.21 -44.22 16.06
CA LEU A 18 -15.36 -42.81 16.34
C LEU A 18 -14.01 -42.07 16.35
N ASN A 19 -12.98 -42.68 16.92
CA ASN A 19 -11.63 -42.14 16.95
C ASN A 19 -10.99 -42.12 15.54
N GLN A 20 -11.26 -43.13 14.73
CA GLN A 20 -10.84 -43.16 13.32
C GLN A 20 -11.52 -42.07 12.51
N GLU A 21 -12.82 -41.84 12.70
CA GLU A 21 -13.55 -40.77 11.99
C GLU A 21 -13.07 -39.37 12.44
N LEU A 22 -12.79 -39.18 13.71
CA LEU A 22 -12.18 -37.94 14.25
C LEU A 22 -10.81 -37.67 13.62
N HIS A 23 -9.98 -38.70 13.47
CA HIS A 23 -8.68 -38.59 12.84
C HIS A 23 -8.81 -38.24 11.35
N ARG A 24 -9.76 -38.86 10.65
CA ARG A 24 -10.07 -38.57 9.25
C ARG A 24 -10.57 -37.13 9.03
N LEU A 25 -11.45 -36.65 9.91
CA LEU A 25 -11.95 -35.28 9.87
C LEU A 25 -10.84 -34.26 10.13
N ARG A 26 -9.95 -34.53 11.10
CA ARG A 26 -8.78 -33.67 11.36
C ARG A 26 -7.86 -33.57 10.16
N MET A 27 -7.52 -34.70 9.53
CA MET A 27 -6.69 -34.73 8.32
C MET A 27 -7.36 -33.99 7.15
N LYS A 28 -8.68 -34.14 6.96
CA LYS A 28 -9.43 -33.43 5.93
C LYS A 28 -9.43 -31.92 6.17
N THR A 29 -9.64 -31.47 7.40
CA THR A 29 -9.61 -30.06 7.77
C THR A 29 -8.22 -29.47 7.54
N GLN A 30 -7.17 -30.19 7.91
CA GLN A 30 -5.78 -29.76 7.74
C GLN A 30 -5.39 -29.64 6.26
N ASN A 31 -5.84 -30.57 5.42
CA ASN A 31 -5.63 -30.50 3.97
C ASN A 31 -6.40 -29.32 3.34
N MET A 32 -7.65 -29.12 3.72
CA MET A 32 -8.45 -27.96 3.23
C MET A 32 -7.84 -26.62 3.66
N THR A 33 -7.26 -26.55 4.87
CA THR A 33 -6.57 -25.35 5.34
C THR A 33 -5.30 -25.11 4.51
N ASN A 34 -4.49 -26.14 4.25
CA ASN A 34 -3.29 -26.03 3.42
C ASN A 34 -3.61 -25.68 1.96
N GLU A 35 -4.68 -26.24 1.40
CA GLU A 35 -5.12 -25.90 0.03
C GLU A 35 -5.61 -24.44 -0.06
N ASN A 36 -6.31 -23.96 0.94
CA ASN A 36 -6.75 -22.56 1.03
C ASN A 36 -5.56 -21.60 1.18
N TYR A 37 -4.54 -21.95 1.98
CA TYR A 37 -3.30 -21.17 2.07
C TYR A 37 -2.59 -21.10 0.71
N ASN A 38 -2.42 -22.22 0.03
CA ASN A 38 -1.77 -22.26 -1.27
C ASN A 38 -2.57 -21.51 -2.35
N MET A 39 -3.90 -21.61 -2.35
CA MET A 39 -4.75 -20.85 -3.28
C MET A 39 -4.73 -19.34 -3.03
N ASN A 40 -4.67 -18.93 -1.77
CA ASN A 40 -4.53 -17.51 -1.42
C ASN A 40 -3.17 -16.97 -1.85
N ASP A 41 -2.08 -17.71 -1.64
CA ASP A 41 -0.74 -17.31 -2.09
C ASP A 41 -0.64 -17.17 -3.62
N VAL A 42 -1.26 -18.06 -4.37
CA VAL A 42 -1.31 -17.98 -5.84
C VAL A 42 -2.15 -16.78 -6.30
N LYS A 43 -3.30 -16.52 -5.65
CA LYS A 43 -4.13 -15.35 -5.95
C LYS A 43 -3.40 -14.05 -5.63
N VAL A 44 -2.75 -13.96 -4.47
CA VAL A 44 -1.96 -12.78 -4.07
C VAL A 44 -0.82 -12.53 -5.05
N LYS A 45 -0.06 -13.56 -5.42
CA LYS A 45 1.00 -13.44 -6.44
C LYS A 45 0.47 -12.95 -7.77
N LYS A 46 -0.67 -13.47 -8.22
CA LYS A 46 -1.31 -13.03 -9.47
C LYS A 46 -1.76 -11.57 -9.40
N ILE A 47 -2.40 -11.15 -8.30
CA ILE A 47 -2.81 -9.75 -8.09
C ILE A 47 -1.58 -8.82 -8.12
N ILE A 48 -0.48 -9.21 -7.48
CA ILE A 48 0.77 -8.44 -7.49
C ILE A 48 1.33 -8.33 -8.91
N GLU A 49 1.32 -9.42 -9.68
CA GLU A 49 1.82 -9.43 -11.05
C GLU A 49 0.93 -8.61 -11.99
N ASP A 50 -0.40 -8.75 -11.89
CA ASP A 50 -1.36 -7.96 -12.66
C ASP A 50 -1.21 -6.45 -12.34
N GLU A 51 -1.00 -6.11 -11.07
CA GLU A 51 -0.75 -4.73 -10.62
C GLU A 51 0.58 -4.19 -11.17
N ARG A 52 1.65 -4.99 -11.12
CA ARG A 52 2.94 -4.62 -11.73
C ARG A 52 2.82 -4.35 -13.23
N GLN A 53 2.09 -5.18 -13.95
CA GLN A 53 1.85 -5.01 -15.39
C GLN A 53 0.98 -3.79 -15.67
N ARG A 54 -0.01 -3.50 -14.81
CA ARG A 54 -0.82 -2.29 -14.90
C ARG A 54 0.04 -1.04 -14.72
N LEU A 55 0.84 -1.02 -13.66
CA LEU A 55 1.77 0.09 -13.36
C LEU A 55 2.82 0.27 -14.44
N ALA A 56 3.38 -0.81 -15.01
CA ALA A 56 4.32 -0.72 -16.12
C ALA A 56 3.69 -0.10 -17.36
N ARG A 57 2.43 -0.40 -17.65
CA ARG A 57 1.69 0.23 -18.78
C ARG A 57 1.41 1.70 -18.51
N GLU A 58 0.94 2.07 -17.31
CA GLU A 58 0.74 3.47 -16.93
C GLU A 58 2.03 4.28 -17.02
N LEU A 59 3.17 3.68 -16.60
CA LEU A 59 4.50 4.25 -16.74
C LEU A 59 4.83 4.54 -18.21
N HIS A 60 4.68 3.53 -19.05
CA HIS A 60 5.00 3.65 -20.47
C HIS A 60 4.14 4.73 -21.15
N ASP A 61 2.85 4.73 -20.85
CA ASP A 61 1.93 5.64 -21.55
C ASP A 61 2.09 7.08 -21.06
N SER A 62 2.19 7.32 -19.76
CA SER A 62 2.31 8.67 -19.22
C SER A 62 3.67 9.31 -19.50
N VAL A 63 4.76 8.62 -19.16
CA VAL A 63 6.12 9.12 -19.37
C VAL A 63 6.44 9.29 -20.85
N SER A 64 6.00 8.32 -21.69
CA SER A 64 6.21 8.40 -23.13
C SER A 64 5.45 9.57 -23.76
N GLN A 65 4.21 9.84 -23.34
CA GLN A 65 3.43 11.00 -23.81
C GLN A 65 4.11 12.33 -23.45
N GLN A 66 4.59 12.46 -22.21
CA GLN A 66 5.25 13.67 -21.75
C GLN A 66 6.59 13.91 -22.46
N LEU A 67 7.40 12.85 -22.64
CA LEU A 67 8.65 12.92 -23.39
C LEU A 67 8.41 13.23 -24.87
N PHE A 68 7.37 12.68 -25.48
CA PHE A 68 6.98 12.96 -26.84
C PHE A 68 6.55 14.43 -27.00
N ALA A 69 5.71 14.94 -26.10
CA ALA A 69 5.29 16.34 -26.12
C ALA A 69 6.48 17.30 -25.94
N ALA A 70 7.40 17.01 -25.00
CA ALA A 70 8.63 17.78 -24.83
C ALA A 70 9.53 17.75 -26.08
N SER A 71 9.65 16.58 -26.73
CA SER A 71 10.38 16.44 -27.99
C SER A 71 9.78 17.25 -29.14
N MET A 72 8.42 17.24 -29.24
CA MET A 72 7.72 18.08 -30.23
C MET A 72 7.95 19.59 -30.01
N MET A 73 7.90 20.05 -28.75
CA MET A 73 8.17 21.43 -28.40
C MET A 73 9.62 21.81 -28.73
N LEU A 74 10.59 20.95 -28.41
CA LEU A 74 12.00 21.16 -28.79
C LEU A 74 12.18 21.23 -30.30
N SER A 75 11.49 20.41 -31.09
CA SER A 75 11.53 20.45 -32.55
C SER A 75 10.91 21.74 -33.09
N ALA A 76 9.77 22.16 -32.53
CA ALA A 76 9.13 23.41 -32.92
C ALA A 76 10.01 24.64 -32.64
N ILE A 77 10.71 24.67 -31.49
CA ILE A 77 11.69 25.71 -31.16
C ILE A 77 12.84 25.71 -32.17
N LYS A 78 13.33 24.54 -32.57
CA LYS A 78 14.43 24.39 -33.52
C LYS A 78 14.04 24.83 -34.94
N GLU A 79 12.79 24.61 -35.35
CA GLU A 79 12.28 24.95 -36.69
C GLU A 79 11.74 26.37 -36.80
N SER A 80 11.40 27.01 -35.67
CA SER A 80 10.88 28.38 -35.69
C SER A 80 11.97 29.38 -36.09
N LYS A 81 11.87 29.86 -37.34
CA LYS A 81 12.65 31.00 -37.84
C LYS A 81 12.11 32.35 -37.36
N LEU A 82 11.00 32.39 -36.68
CA LEU A 82 10.35 33.55 -36.07
C LEU A 82 10.59 33.44 -34.56
N GLU A 83 11.20 34.45 -33.98
CA GLU A 83 11.48 34.60 -32.56
C GLU A 83 10.18 34.59 -31.71
N PRO A 84 9.68 33.44 -31.21
CA PRO A 84 8.89 33.51 -30.01
C PRO A 84 9.89 33.72 -28.87
N PRO A 85 9.56 34.45 -27.80
CA PRO A 85 10.48 34.63 -26.70
C PRO A 85 10.78 33.26 -26.11
N LEU A 86 11.97 32.74 -26.41
CA LEU A 86 12.53 31.49 -25.87
C LEU A 86 12.32 31.41 -24.34
N ASP A 87 12.37 32.58 -23.70
CA ASP A 87 12.11 32.75 -22.26
C ASP A 87 10.75 32.25 -21.78
N GLN A 88 9.74 32.13 -22.64
CA GLN A 88 8.42 31.59 -22.27
C GLN A 88 8.30 30.09 -22.52
N GLN A 89 9.05 29.54 -23.48
CA GLN A 89 8.95 28.12 -23.85
C GLN A 89 9.86 27.22 -23.00
N ILE A 90 11.04 27.71 -22.63
CA ILE A 90 11.99 26.99 -21.80
C ILE A 90 11.37 26.59 -20.44
N PRO A 91 10.70 27.48 -19.66
CA PRO A 91 10.07 27.12 -18.41
C PRO A 91 8.98 26.05 -18.55
N VAL A 92 8.24 26.03 -19.67
CA VAL A 92 7.22 25.03 -19.94
C VAL A 92 7.87 23.65 -20.15
N LEU A 93 8.96 23.60 -20.92
CA LEU A 93 9.74 22.38 -21.15
C LEU A 93 10.36 21.84 -19.82
N GLU A 94 10.97 22.76 -19.06
CA GLU A 94 11.52 22.38 -17.75
C GLU A 94 10.46 21.78 -16.83
N LYS A 95 9.28 22.40 -16.79
CA LYS A 95 8.15 21.87 -16.02
C LYS A 95 7.71 20.51 -16.52
N MET A 96 7.56 20.27 -17.82
CA MET A 96 7.19 18.97 -18.39
C MET A 96 8.19 17.88 -18.03
N VAL A 97 9.50 18.19 -18.08
CA VAL A 97 10.55 17.25 -17.68
C VAL A 97 10.49 16.95 -16.18
N GLN A 98 10.26 17.96 -15.34
CA GLN A 98 10.11 17.79 -13.90
C GLN A 98 8.89 16.95 -13.55
N ASP A 99 7.75 17.22 -14.18
CA ASP A 99 6.51 16.47 -13.97
C ASP A 99 6.70 15.00 -14.38
N SER A 100 7.36 14.72 -15.52
CA SER A 100 7.72 13.36 -15.95
C SER A 100 8.62 12.64 -14.94
N GLN A 101 9.60 13.35 -14.38
CA GLN A 101 10.48 12.77 -13.36
C GLN A 101 9.73 12.45 -12.06
N LEU A 102 8.81 13.31 -11.63
CA LEU A 102 8.00 13.07 -10.44
C LEU A 102 7.08 11.86 -10.63
N GLU A 103 6.46 11.75 -11.80
CA GLU A 103 5.59 10.61 -12.12
C GLU A 103 6.36 9.30 -12.17
N MET A 104 7.53 9.28 -12.82
CA MET A 104 8.41 8.10 -12.79
C MET A 104 8.81 7.69 -11.37
N ARG A 105 9.14 8.64 -10.50
CA ARG A 105 9.48 8.36 -9.10
C ARG A 105 8.31 7.82 -8.31
N ALA A 106 7.11 8.39 -8.51
CA ALA A 106 5.89 7.91 -7.88
C ALA A 106 5.59 6.46 -8.25
N LEU A 107 5.78 6.09 -9.52
CA LEU A 107 5.59 4.72 -10.00
C LEU A 107 6.67 3.76 -9.47
N LEU A 108 7.93 4.19 -9.38
CA LEU A 108 8.99 3.39 -8.77
C LEU A 108 8.74 3.06 -7.30
N LEU A 109 7.94 3.87 -6.57
CA LEU A 109 7.51 3.54 -5.21
C LEU A 109 6.66 2.27 -5.17
N HIS A 110 5.76 2.08 -6.14
CA HIS A 110 4.90 0.91 -6.23
C HIS A 110 5.67 -0.36 -6.66
N LEU A 111 6.72 -0.20 -7.47
CA LEU A 111 7.55 -1.31 -7.92
C LEU A 111 8.57 -1.77 -6.86
N ARG A 112 8.74 -1.01 -5.79
CA ARG A 112 9.61 -1.42 -4.68
C ARG A 112 9.04 -2.69 -4.04
N PRO A 113 9.83 -3.78 -3.92
CA PRO A 113 9.32 -5.02 -3.32
C PRO A 113 8.71 -4.78 -1.95
N ILE A 114 7.60 -5.43 -1.67
CA ILE A 114 6.98 -5.47 -0.35
C ILE A 114 7.91 -6.31 0.53
N GLY A 115 8.93 -5.81 1.00
CA GLY A 115 9.73 -6.56 1.93
C GLY A 115 10.24 -5.54 2.92
N LEU A 116 9.53 -5.38 4.01
CA LEU A 116 10.15 -4.84 5.21
C LEU A 116 11.36 -5.69 5.57
N LYS A 117 11.51 -6.87 4.88
CA LYS A 117 12.58 -7.88 5.00
C LYS A 117 12.97 -8.02 6.47
N ASP A 118 13.21 -7.86 7.35
CA ASP A 118 13.51 -7.92 8.76
C ASP A 118 13.43 -6.54 9.44
N LYS A 119 12.83 -5.54 8.76
CA LYS A 119 12.64 -4.20 9.29
C LYS A 119 11.24 -4.03 9.85
N SER A 120 11.09 -3.22 10.88
CA SER A 120 9.79 -2.79 11.38
C SER A 120 9.08 -1.86 10.38
N LEU A 121 7.77 -1.68 10.54
CA LEU A 121 6.99 -0.73 9.76
C LEU A 121 7.59 0.68 9.85
N GLY A 122 7.98 1.10 11.06
CA GLY A 122 8.57 2.41 11.31
C GLY A 122 9.88 2.61 10.55
N GLU A 123 10.78 1.61 10.59
CA GLU A 123 12.04 1.62 9.83
C GLU A 123 11.81 1.66 8.32
N GLY A 124 10.88 0.85 7.82
CA GLY A 124 10.54 0.82 6.40
C GLY A 124 10.01 2.16 5.89
N ILE A 125 9.13 2.81 6.64
CA ILE A 125 8.59 4.13 6.29
C ILE A 125 9.68 5.21 6.39
N LYS A 126 10.56 5.18 7.42
CA LYS A 126 11.70 6.10 7.52
C LYS A 126 12.63 6.00 6.32
N ASP A 127 12.99 4.79 5.91
CA ASP A 127 13.82 4.57 4.72
C ASP A 127 13.17 5.12 3.45
N LEU A 128 11.88 4.89 3.29
CA LEU A 128 11.10 5.40 2.17
C LEU A 128 11.15 6.93 2.11
N VAL A 129 10.88 7.59 3.23
CA VAL A 129 10.84 9.04 3.37
C VAL A 129 12.22 9.68 3.15
N ILE A 130 13.29 9.09 3.71
CA ILE A 130 14.67 9.58 3.56
C ILE A 130 15.13 9.44 2.11
N ASP A 131 14.79 8.33 1.44
CA ASP A 131 15.12 8.16 0.01
C ASP A 131 14.39 9.17 -0.87
N LEU A 132 13.13 9.45 -0.57
CA LEU A 132 12.34 10.47 -1.27
C LEU A 132 12.89 11.87 -1.08
N GLN A 133 13.23 12.24 0.15
CA GLN A 133 13.73 13.60 0.46
C GLN A 133 14.96 13.99 -0.38
N LYS A 134 15.78 12.98 -0.76
CA LYS A 134 16.95 13.20 -1.64
C LYS A 134 16.61 13.38 -3.12
N LYS A 135 15.40 12.96 -3.52
CA LYS A 135 15.05 12.79 -4.95
C LYS A 135 13.94 13.72 -5.42
N VAL A 136 13.19 14.34 -4.50
CA VAL A 136 12.05 15.19 -4.87
C VAL A 136 12.28 16.63 -4.40
N PRO A 137 11.80 17.64 -5.15
CA PRO A 137 11.92 19.04 -4.75
C PRO A 137 11.00 19.43 -3.58
N MET A 138 10.10 18.52 -3.20
CA MET A 138 9.14 18.70 -2.12
C MET A 138 9.79 18.48 -0.76
N LYS A 139 9.46 19.29 0.24
CA LYS A 139 9.90 19.06 1.62
C LYS A 139 9.15 17.85 2.21
N VAL A 140 9.87 16.80 2.57
CA VAL A 140 9.31 15.63 3.25
C VAL A 140 9.61 15.74 4.74
N VAL A 141 8.57 15.76 5.56
CA VAL A 141 8.66 15.80 7.04
C VAL A 141 8.10 14.50 7.58
N HIS A 142 8.72 13.95 8.60
CA HIS A 142 8.22 12.72 9.20
C HIS A 142 8.34 12.76 10.73
N GLU A 143 7.36 12.13 11.38
CA GLU A 143 7.39 11.81 12.80
C GLU A 143 6.93 10.37 12.96
N ILE A 144 7.88 9.46 13.12
CA ILE A 144 7.66 8.01 13.07
C ILE A 144 8.19 7.38 14.33
N GLN A 145 7.29 6.84 15.12
CA GLN A 145 7.64 6.00 16.26
C GLN A 145 7.94 4.58 15.77
N ASP A 146 8.88 3.93 16.44
CA ASP A 146 9.23 2.54 16.14
C ASP A 146 8.64 1.62 17.21
N PHE A 147 7.90 0.62 16.78
CA PHE A 147 7.25 -0.37 17.63
C PHE A 147 6.91 -1.61 16.82
N LYS A 148 6.74 -2.73 17.52
CA LYS A 148 6.36 -3.97 16.86
C LYS A 148 4.88 -3.92 16.45
N VAL A 149 4.62 -4.29 15.22
CA VAL A 149 3.29 -4.42 14.63
C VAL A 149 3.15 -5.84 14.08
N PRO A 150 1.99 -6.50 14.17
CA PRO A 150 1.76 -7.78 13.51
C PRO A 150 2.04 -7.69 12.00
N LYS A 151 2.74 -8.69 11.44
CA LYS A 151 3.17 -8.67 10.02
C LYS A 151 2.03 -8.43 9.03
N GLY A 152 0.84 -8.95 9.31
CA GLY A 152 -0.33 -8.71 8.47
C GLY A 152 -0.75 -7.24 8.41
N ILE A 153 -0.59 -6.49 9.50
CA ILE A 153 -0.90 -5.06 9.58
C ILE A 153 0.19 -4.22 8.92
N GLU A 154 1.47 -4.58 9.12
CA GLU A 154 2.61 -3.86 8.58
C GLU A 154 2.56 -3.70 7.06
N ASP A 155 2.33 -4.79 6.34
CA ASP A 155 2.32 -4.79 4.88
C ASP A 155 1.20 -3.89 4.31
N HIS A 156 0.01 -3.95 4.91
CA HIS A 156 -1.12 -3.11 4.48
C HIS A 156 -0.85 -1.62 4.72
N LEU A 157 -0.35 -1.25 5.91
CA LEU A 157 -0.02 0.14 6.23
C LEU A 157 1.14 0.68 5.40
N PHE A 158 2.15 -0.14 5.14
CA PHE A 158 3.26 0.24 4.26
C PHE A 158 2.77 0.51 2.83
N ARG A 159 1.88 -0.32 2.30
CA ARG A 159 1.26 -0.11 0.98
C ARG A 159 0.38 1.14 0.93
N ILE A 160 -0.41 1.37 1.96
CA ILE A 160 -1.19 2.61 2.06
C ILE A 160 -0.26 3.83 2.05
N THR A 161 0.87 3.76 2.77
CA THR A 161 1.87 4.83 2.78
C THR A 161 2.46 5.07 1.39
N GLN A 162 2.85 4.01 0.68
CA GLN A 162 3.39 4.10 -0.68
C GLN A 162 2.38 4.75 -1.64
N GLU A 163 1.13 4.29 -1.63
CA GLU A 163 0.05 4.82 -2.48
C GLU A 163 -0.23 6.29 -2.16
N ALA A 164 -0.37 6.65 -0.87
CA ALA A 164 -0.63 8.02 -0.46
C ALA A 164 0.49 8.99 -0.87
N ILE A 165 1.75 8.60 -0.68
CA ILE A 165 2.91 9.39 -1.10
C ILE A 165 2.96 9.50 -2.62
N SER A 166 2.72 8.41 -3.35
CA SER A 166 2.66 8.42 -4.82
C SER A 166 1.59 9.38 -5.33
N ASN A 167 0.40 9.36 -4.72
CA ASN A 167 -0.68 10.30 -5.07
C ASN A 167 -0.29 11.75 -4.78
N THR A 168 0.39 11.99 -3.67
CA THR A 168 0.93 13.32 -3.36
C THR A 168 1.90 13.80 -4.43
N LEU A 169 2.86 12.96 -4.83
CA LEU A 169 3.87 13.33 -5.84
C LEU A 169 3.25 13.62 -7.22
N ARG A 170 2.24 12.83 -7.62
CA ARG A 170 1.59 12.95 -8.93
C ARG A 170 0.56 14.07 -9.00
N HIS A 171 -0.13 14.33 -7.91
CA HIS A 171 -1.37 15.08 -7.99
C HIS A 171 -1.44 16.32 -7.10
N SER A 172 -0.61 16.44 -6.06
CA SER A 172 -0.77 17.52 -5.09
C SER A 172 -0.32 18.88 -5.62
N ASN A 173 0.74 18.95 -6.42
CA ASN A 173 1.47 20.17 -6.73
C ASN A 173 1.88 20.96 -5.46
N GLY A 174 1.94 20.26 -4.31
CA GLY A 174 2.31 20.86 -3.04
C GLY A 174 3.81 20.99 -2.87
N SER A 175 4.21 21.79 -1.89
CA SER A 175 5.62 22.00 -1.52
C SER A 175 6.07 21.17 -0.32
N LYS A 176 5.12 20.52 0.38
CA LYS A 176 5.38 19.77 1.60
C LYS A 176 4.47 18.54 1.71
N VAL A 177 5.04 17.43 2.16
CA VAL A 177 4.30 16.26 2.66
C VAL A 177 4.78 15.90 4.06
N THR A 178 3.86 15.51 4.93
CA THR A 178 4.14 15.06 6.29
C THR A 178 3.65 13.63 6.44
N VAL A 179 4.48 12.75 7.00
CA VAL A 179 4.16 11.35 7.30
C VAL A 179 4.34 11.12 8.79
N GLU A 180 3.28 10.70 9.44
CA GLU A 180 3.25 10.47 10.88
C GLU A 180 2.81 9.03 11.17
N LEU A 181 3.51 8.38 12.09
CA LEU A 181 3.18 7.05 12.59
C LEU A 181 3.33 7.04 14.11
N PHE A 182 2.21 6.87 14.80
CA PHE A 182 2.13 6.87 16.26
C PHE A 182 1.50 5.59 16.79
N ASN A 183 2.07 5.07 17.87
CA ASN A 183 1.44 4.09 18.72
C ASN A 183 0.57 4.81 19.76
N LYS A 184 -0.71 4.53 19.75
CA LYS A 184 -1.67 4.91 20.78
C LYS A 184 -2.06 3.64 21.53
N GLU A 185 -2.44 3.76 22.79
CA GLU A 185 -2.68 2.59 23.68
C GLU A 185 -3.54 1.47 23.06
N ASP A 186 -4.57 1.84 22.27
CA ASP A 186 -5.52 0.90 21.69
C ASP A 186 -5.45 0.79 20.17
N TYR A 187 -4.70 1.68 19.50
CA TYR A 187 -4.61 1.71 18.04
C TYR A 187 -3.32 2.34 17.54
N LEU A 188 -2.94 1.97 16.35
CA LEU A 188 -1.88 2.58 15.58
C LEU A 188 -2.49 3.67 14.68
N LEU A 189 -1.89 4.85 14.70
CA LEU A 189 -2.29 5.97 13.84
C LEU A 189 -1.23 6.21 12.78
N LEU A 190 -1.61 6.00 11.51
CA LEU A 190 -0.85 6.43 10.34
C LEU A 190 -1.54 7.65 9.74
N ARG A 191 -0.81 8.75 9.54
CA ARG A 191 -1.31 9.95 8.88
C ARG A 191 -0.34 10.42 7.81
N ILE A 192 -0.86 10.72 6.62
CA ILE A 192 -0.12 11.32 5.52
C ILE A 192 -0.87 12.60 5.11
N GLN A 193 -0.17 13.72 5.05
CA GLN A 193 -0.76 15.01 4.74
C GLN A 193 0.13 15.81 3.80
N ASP A 194 -0.42 16.32 2.70
CA ASP A 194 0.22 17.30 1.83
C ASP A 194 -0.45 18.68 1.94
N ASN A 195 0.24 19.70 1.45
CA ASN A 195 -0.26 21.07 1.36
C ASN A 195 -0.54 21.46 -0.08
N GLY A 196 -0.96 20.53 -0.91
CA GLY A 196 -1.18 20.75 -2.34
C GLY A 196 -2.57 21.30 -2.68
N LYS A 197 -2.95 21.14 -3.94
CA LYS A 197 -4.22 21.68 -4.49
C LYS A 197 -5.48 21.00 -3.95
N GLY A 198 -5.35 19.85 -3.29
CA GLY A 198 -6.51 19.09 -2.83
C GLY A 198 -7.51 18.73 -3.93
N PHE A 199 -8.68 18.25 -3.54
CA PHE A 199 -9.77 17.88 -4.45
C PHE A 199 -11.09 17.70 -3.67
N ASN A 200 -12.21 17.63 -4.41
CA ASN A 200 -13.49 17.22 -3.85
C ASN A 200 -13.51 15.69 -3.67
N VAL A 201 -13.61 15.23 -2.41
CA VAL A 201 -13.53 13.80 -2.08
C VAL A 201 -14.70 13.03 -2.69
N ASP A 202 -15.92 13.53 -2.62
CA ASP A 202 -17.13 12.84 -3.07
C ASP A 202 -17.08 12.56 -4.59
N GLU A 203 -16.59 13.52 -5.37
CA GLU A 203 -16.46 13.36 -6.83
C GLU A 203 -15.32 12.44 -7.24
N LYS A 204 -14.19 12.51 -6.51
CA LYS A 204 -12.96 11.84 -6.92
C LYS A 204 -12.86 10.40 -6.42
N PHE A 205 -13.46 10.09 -5.26
CA PHE A 205 -13.32 8.81 -4.60
C PHE A 205 -13.81 7.65 -5.48
N GLU A 206 -15.00 7.81 -6.10
CA GLU A 206 -15.57 6.75 -6.95
C GLU A 206 -14.76 6.49 -8.23
N GLN A 207 -14.02 7.47 -8.70
CA GLN A 207 -13.22 7.37 -9.92
C GLN A 207 -11.78 6.95 -9.67
N SER A 208 -11.32 6.96 -8.40
CA SER A 208 -9.93 6.68 -8.05
C SER A 208 -9.73 5.26 -7.53
N TYR A 209 -9.04 4.42 -8.31
CA TYR A 209 -8.62 3.09 -7.88
C TYR A 209 -7.68 3.15 -6.67
N GLY A 210 -6.75 4.10 -6.64
CA GLY A 210 -5.80 4.23 -5.53
C GLY A 210 -6.49 4.50 -4.19
N LEU A 211 -7.49 5.39 -4.17
CA LEU A 211 -8.25 5.69 -2.96
C LEU A 211 -9.08 4.48 -2.49
N LYS A 212 -9.72 3.78 -3.43
CA LYS A 212 -10.47 2.55 -3.13
C LYS A 212 -9.55 1.46 -2.58
N ASN A 213 -8.43 1.20 -3.22
CA ASN A 213 -7.45 0.21 -2.77
C ASN A 213 -6.91 0.52 -1.36
N MET A 214 -6.62 1.79 -1.05
CA MET A 214 -6.19 2.18 0.29
C MET A 214 -7.27 1.90 1.34
N ARG A 215 -8.53 2.22 1.03
CA ARG A 215 -9.66 1.92 1.92
C ARG A 215 -9.87 0.42 2.12
N GLU A 216 -9.84 -0.37 1.05
CA GLU A 216 -9.96 -1.82 1.10
C GLU A 216 -8.87 -2.45 1.96
N ARG A 217 -7.60 -2.04 1.75
CA ARG A 217 -6.47 -2.50 2.58
C ARG A 217 -6.62 -2.15 4.05
N ALA A 218 -7.14 -0.97 4.37
CA ALA A 218 -7.41 -0.59 5.75
C ALA A 218 -8.51 -1.47 6.36
N LEU A 219 -9.59 -1.75 5.62
CA LEU A 219 -10.69 -2.61 6.08
C LEU A 219 -10.23 -4.06 6.28
N GLU A 220 -9.34 -4.60 5.44
CA GLU A 220 -8.79 -5.96 5.57
C GLU A 220 -8.06 -6.19 6.91
N ILE A 221 -7.52 -5.14 7.51
CA ILE A 221 -6.87 -5.19 8.83
C ILE A 221 -7.76 -4.65 9.97
N GLY A 222 -9.06 -4.50 9.73
CA GLY A 222 -10.00 -3.95 10.71
C GLY A 222 -9.76 -2.48 11.06
N ALA A 223 -9.00 -1.75 10.23
CA ALA A 223 -8.70 -0.34 10.43
C ALA A 223 -9.81 0.58 9.89
N THR A 224 -9.92 1.77 10.47
CA THR A 224 -10.71 2.86 9.88
C THR A 224 -9.86 3.67 8.91
N PHE A 225 -10.45 4.10 7.81
CA PHE A 225 -9.83 4.93 6.79
C PHE A 225 -10.58 6.24 6.65
N HIS A 226 -9.91 7.35 6.85
CA HIS A 226 -10.46 8.69 6.68
C HIS A 226 -9.62 9.48 5.70
N ILE A 227 -10.29 10.19 4.80
CA ILE A 227 -9.69 11.13 3.88
C ILE A 227 -10.38 12.47 4.00
N VAL A 228 -9.59 13.52 4.14
CA VAL A 228 -10.06 14.92 4.15
C VAL A 228 -9.28 15.67 3.09
N SER A 229 -9.97 16.19 2.12
CA SER A 229 -9.41 17.04 1.07
C SER A 229 -10.44 18.07 0.63
N LEU A 230 -9.97 19.26 0.39
CA LEU A 230 -10.76 20.37 -0.18
C LEU A 230 -9.89 21.07 -1.22
N PRO A 231 -10.46 21.61 -2.29
CA PRO A 231 -9.72 22.42 -3.24
C PRO A 231 -8.85 23.46 -2.54
N ASP A 232 -7.59 23.57 -2.96
CA ASP A 232 -6.56 24.50 -2.46
C ASP A 232 -6.18 24.34 -0.97
N SER A 233 -6.57 23.22 -0.34
CA SER A 233 -6.32 22.97 1.10
C SER A 233 -5.47 21.72 1.37
N GLY A 234 -4.95 21.08 0.31
CA GLY A 234 -4.21 19.85 0.41
C GLY A 234 -5.07 18.61 0.71
N THR A 235 -4.41 17.51 1.01
CA THR A 235 -5.06 16.23 1.31
C THR A 235 -4.47 15.64 2.59
N ARG A 236 -5.35 15.09 3.44
CA ARG A 236 -4.98 14.29 4.62
C ARG A 236 -5.62 12.92 4.53
N ILE A 237 -4.80 11.91 4.64
CA ILE A 237 -5.22 10.50 4.79
C ILE A 237 -4.87 10.08 6.21
N GLU A 238 -5.81 9.46 6.89
CA GLU A 238 -5.66 8.97 8.26
C GLU A 238 -6.18 7.54 8.36
N VAL A 239 -5.35 6.64 8.89
CA VAL A 239 -5.68 5.23 9.12
C VAL A 239 -5.47 4.93 10.59
N LYS A 240 -6.50 4.38 11.25
CA LYS A 240 -6.42 3.89 12.63
C LYS A 240 -6.59 2.39 12.62
N ALA A 241 -5.51 1.66 12.87
CA ALA A 241 -5.51 0.20 12.94
C ALA A 241 -5.56 -0.26 14.40
N PRO A 242 -6.48 -1.16 14.78
CA PRO A 242 -6.54 -1.67 16.14
C PRO A 242 -5.27 -2.45 16.47
N LEU A 243 -4.76 -2.29 17.68
CA LEU A 243 -3.70 -3.11 18.24
C LEU A 243 -4.34 -4.10 19.21
N ASN A 244 -4.52 -5.35 18.77
CA ASN A 244 -4.99 -6.40 19.67
C ASN A 244 -3.90 -6.72 20.69
N LYS A 245 -4.18 -6.56 21.97
CA LYS A 245 -3.25 -6.87 23.07
C LYS A 245 -2.98 -8.38 23.26
N GLU A 246 -3.58 -9.26 22.43
CA GLU A 246 -3.50 -10.72 22.61
C GLU A 246 -2.19 -11.35 22.06
N ASP A 247 -1.40 -10.66 21.27
CA ASP A 247 -0.16 -11.21 20.67
C ASP A 247 1.11 -11.03 21.53
N GLU A 248 1.04 -10.34 22.67
CA GLU A 248 2.22 -10.15 23.56
C GLU A 248 2.45 -11.31 24.54
N SER A 249 1.52 -12.29 24.65
CA SER A 249 1.59 -13.34 25.69
C SER A 249 2.25 -14.66 25.26
N ASN A 250 2.74 -14.77 24.01
CA ASN A 250 3.36 -16.02 23.49
C ASN A 250 4.84 -15.86 23.13
N GLY A 251 5.59 -15.13 23.92
CA GLY A 251 7.01 -14.91 23.69
C GLY A 251 7.85 -14.97 24.96
N ASP A 252 7.65 -16.00 25.82
CA ASP A 252 8.58 -16.40 26.86
C ASP A 252 9.00 -17.88 26.67
#